data_c352dc9837a60f04e185380a0a6d3571
#
_entry.id   c352dc9837a60f04e185380a0a6d3571
#
_cell.length_a   1.000
_cell.length_b   1.000
_cell.length_c   1.000
_cell.angle_alpha   90.00
_cell.angle_beta   90.00
_cell.angle_gamma   90.00
#
_symmetry.space_group_name_H-M   'P 1'
#
loop_
_entity.id
_entity.type
_entity.pdbx_description
1 polymer ?
#
loop_
_entity_poly.entity_id
_entity_poly.type
_entity_poly.pdbx_seq_one_letter_code
_entity_poly.pdbx_strand_id
1 'polypeptide(L)'
;SSAASDVYKRQELVRWAYDAKVGAISEIFPVGDDYVVAVVTEIDNEDYTPIEKVANNIRQTLITDKKFEKIVSEMKGSTIEEVAQNLGTEVVPFEDVRYGSFFIRNMGVEPRVIGAITATEQTNTLSEPVKGNVGAYVFVVTDIQEAETPQSIEAEKVRAEASSQGMIQRRLFDFLEQMSNVEDLRGKYF
;
A
#
# COMPACT_ATOMS: atom_id res chain seq x y z
N SER A 1 -30.07 -9.85 14.79
CA SER A 1 -29.64 -11.25 15.11
C SER A 1 -29.28 -12.08 13.86
N SER A 2 -29.62 -11.65 12.63
CA SER A 2 -29.27 -12.41 11.40
C SER A 2 -27.79 -12.28 11.03
N ALA A 3 -27.22 -11.09 11.06
CA ALA A 3 -25.82 -10.86 10.64
C ALA A 3 -24.78 -11.65 11.46
N ALA A 4 -24.98 -11.78 12.77
CA ALA A 4 -24.11 -12.62 13.60
C ALA A 4 -24.23 -14.11 13.22
N SER A 5 -25.44 -14.57 12.87
CA SER A 5 -25.69 -15.94 12.39
C SER A 5 -24.98 -16.21 11.07
N ASP A 6 -24.96 -15.24 10.15
CA ASP A 6 -24.32 -15.39 8.83
C ASP A 6 -22.78 -15.43 8.91
N VAL A 7 -22.19 -14.69 9.85
CA VAL A 7 -20.75 -14.76 10.14
C VAL A 7 -20.38 -16.16 10.66
N TYR A 8 -21.15 -16.73 11.58
CA TYR A 8 -20.90 -18.08 12.10
C TYR A 8 -21.03 -19.15 11.01
N LYS A 9 -22.01 -19.05 10.14
CA LYS A 9 -22.23 -20.01 9.05
C LYS A 9 -21.13 -19.97 7.98
N ARG A 10 -20.62 -18.77 7.67
CA ARG A 10 -19.42 -18.62 6.81
C ARG A 10 -18.19 -19.25 7.46
N GLN A 11 -18.04 -19.13 8.77
CA GLN A 11 -16.95 -19.77 9.51
C GLN A 11 -17.07 -21.31 9.51
N GLU A 12 -18.29 -21.86 9.54
CA GLU A 12 -18.52 -23.30 9.43
C GLU A 12 -18.07 -23.82 8.06
N LEU A 13 -18.42 -23.15 6.98
CA LEU A 13 -17.94 -23.49 5.63
C LEU A 13 -16.42 -23.44 5.52
N VAL A 14 -15.79 -22.40 6.05
CA VAL A 14 -14.32 -22.25 6.07
C VAL A 14 -13.68 -23.37 6.87
N ARG A 15 -14.20 -23.68 8.06
CA ARG A 15 -13.70 -24.75 8.91
C ARG A 15 -13.83 -26.11 8.22
N TRP A 16 -15.00 -26.39 7.61
CA TRP A 16 -15.20 -27.60 6.83
C TRP A 16 -14.16 -27.70 5.69
N ALA A 17 -13.89 -26.60 4.97
CA ALA A 17 -12.95 -26.60 3.86
C ALA A 17 -11.50 -26.93 4.31
N TYR A 18 -11.10 -26.52 5.52
CA TYR A 18 -9.79 -26.85 6.07
C TYR A 18 -9.66 -28.29 6.52
N ASP A 19 -10.75 -28.93 6.97
CA ASP A 19 -10.76 -30.31 7.43
C ASP A 19 -11.06 -31.33 6.32
N ALA A 20 -11.58 -30.88 5.18
CA ALA A 20 -12.02 -31.73 4.08
C ALA A 20 -10.85 -32.17 3.18
N LYS A 21 -11.00 -33.34 2.56
CA LYS A 21 -10.03 -33.89 1.59
C LYS A 21 -10.38 -33.45 0.17
N VAL A 22 -9.40 -33.49 -0.73
CA VAL A 22 -9.64 -33.28 -2.16
C VAL A 22 -10.74 -34.23 -2.67
N GLY A 23 -11.71 -33.67 -3.38
CA GLY A 23 -12.89 -34.36 -3.88
C GLY A 23 -14.06 -34.44 -2.91
N ALA A 24 -13.90 -33.99 -1.66
CA ALA A 24 -15.02 -33.95 -0.71
C ALA A 24 -16.04 -32.89 -1.11
N ILE A 25 -17.31 -33.22 -1.00
CA ILE A 25 -18.46 -32.34 -1.23
C ILE A 25 -19.05 -31.99 0.15
N SER A 26 -19.34 -30.71 0.37
CA SER A 26 -19.93 -30.26 1.61
C SER A 26 -21.41 -30.59 1.72
N GLU A 27 -21.94 -30.52 2.91
CA GLU A 27 -23.37 -30.30 3.12
C GLU A 27 -23.78 -28.90 2.64
N ILE A 28 -25.08 -28.62 2.68
CA ILE A 28 -25.62 -27.32 2.28
C ILE A 28 -25.40 -26.31 3.42
N PHE A 29 -24.59 -25.27 3.14
CA PHE A 29 -24.39 -24.15 4.07
C PHE A 29 -25.29 -22.99 3.66
N PRO A 30 -26.17 -22.50 4.52
CA PRO A 30 -26.86 -21.24 4.28
C PRO A 30 -25.90 -20.07 4.53
N VAL A 31 -25.73 -19.21 3.53
CA VAL A 31 -24.85 -18.03 3.57
C VAL A 31 -25.65 -16.81 3.13
N GLY A 32 -26.11 -15.99 4.08
CA GLY A 32 -27.07 -14.93 3.79
C GLY A 32 -28.38 -15.50 3.28
N ASP A 33 -28.86 -15.03 2.13
CA ASP A 33 -30.08 -15.51 1.47
C ASP A 33 -29.82 -16.67 0.51
N ASP A 34 -28.55 -17.09 0.36
CA ASP A 34 -28.13 -18.15 -0.56
C ASP A 34 -27.83 -19.46 0.15
N TYR A 35 -27.88 -20.56 -0.60
CA TYR A 35 -27.45 -21.89 -0.20
C TYR A 35 -26.20 -22.29 -0.98
N VAL A 36 -25.12 -22.63 -0.27
CA VAL A 36 -23.83 -22.94 -0.86
C VAL A 36 -23.48 -24.40 -0.62
N VAL A 37 -23.06 -25.09 -1.68
CA VAL A 37 -22.41 -26.40 -1.62
C VAL A 37 -20.99 -26.21 -2.17
N ALA A 38 -19.98 -26.63 -1.42
CA ALA A 38 -18.59 -26.51 -1.79
C ALA A 38 -17.97 -27.86 -2.11
N VAL A 39 -16.97 -27.83 -3.01
CA VAL A 39 -16.13 -28.99 -3.33
C VAL A 39 -14.68 -28.58 -3.18
N VAL A 40 -13.88 -29.38 -2.47
CA VAL A 40 -12.43 -29.19 -2.43
C VAL A 40 -11.82 -29.77 -3.68
N THR A 41 -11.35 -28.93 -4.56
CA THR A 41 -10.73 -29.33 -5.83
C THR A 41 -9.24 -29.56 -5.72
N GLU A 42 -8.58 -28.80 -4.82
CA GLU A 42 -7.13 -28.85 -4.61
C GLU A 42 -6.79 -28.44 -3.18
N ILE A 43 -5.76 -29.04 -2.60
CA ILE A 43 -5.16 -28.62 -1.34
C ILE A 43 -3.71 -28.27 -1.65
N ASP A 44 -3.37 -27.01 -1.50
CA ASP A 44 -2.00 -26.53 -1.63
C ASP A 44 -1.29 -26.70 -0.27
N ASN A 45 -0.44 -27.72 -0.18
CA ASN A 45 0.36 -28.02 1.02
C ASN A 45 1.81 -27.53 0.89
N GLU A 46 2.12 -26.77 -0.15
CA GLU A 46 3.47 -26.27 -0.36
C GLU A 46 3.69 -24.96 0.40
N ASP A 47 4.79 -24.87 1.14
CA ASP A 47 5.19 -23.65 1.87
C ASP A 47 5.60 -22.51 0.92
N TYR A 48 5.61 -22.76 -0.38
CA TYR A 48 5.94 -21.78 -1.42
C TYR A 48 4.96 -21.85 -2.60
N THR A 49 4.72 -20.72 -3.22
CA THR A 49 3.88 -20.67 -4.42
C THR A 49 4.68 -21.21 -5.63
N PRO A 50 4.17 -22.20 -6.38
CA PRO A 50 4.82 -22.74 -7.56
C PRO A 50 5.20 -21.65 -8.57
N ILE A 51 6.36 -21.83 -9.22
CA ILE A 51 6.94 -20.83 -10.14
C ILE A 51 5.98 -20.46 -11.27
N GLU A 52 5.17 -21.40 -11.74
CA GLU A 52 4.19 -21.19 -12.80
C GLU A 52 3.17 -20.11 -12.45
N LYS A 53 2.76 -20.05 -11.17
CA LYS A 53 1.79 -19.07 -10.66
C LYS A 53 2.40 -17.67 -10.49
N VAL A 54 3.71 -17.58 -10.22
CA VAL A 54 4.40 -16.31 -9.92
C VAL A 54 5.36 -15.84 -11.00
N ALA A 55 5.63 -16.65 -12.03
CA ALA A 55 6.61 -16.37 -13.08
C ALA A 55 6.41 -15.00 -13.74
N ASN A 56 5.18 -14.60 -14.00
CA ASN A 56 4.88 -13.30 -14.61
C ASN A 56 5.24 -12.13 -13.67
N ASN A 57 4.93 -12.24 -12.39
CA ASN A 57 5.27 -11.22 -11.40
C ASN A 57 6.79 -11.10 -11.23
N ILE A 58 7.48 -12.23 -11.12
CA ILE A 58 8.95 -12.28 -11.06
C ILE A 58 9.56 -11.65 -12.32
N ARG A 59 9.05 -12.00 -13.49
CA ARG A 59 9.54 -11.41 -14.77
C ARG A 59 9.38 -9.90 -14.79
N GLN A 60 8.23 -9.37 -14.37
CA GLN A 60 8.01 -7.92 -14.31
C GLN A 60 8.96 -7.24 -13.33
N THR A 61 9.18 -7.83 -12.17
CA THR A 61 10.16 -7.33 -11.19
C THR A 61 11.57 -7.28 -11.79
N LEU A 62 12.03 -8.37 -12.41
CA LEU A 62 13.35 -8.45 -13.03
C LEU A 62 13.51 -7.46 -14.21
N ILE A 63 12.47 -7.25 -15.00
CA ILE A 63 12.48 -6.26 -16.08
C ILE A 63 12.63 -4.85 -15.49
N THR A 64 11.90 -4.55 -14.42
CA THR A 64 11.99 -3.26 -13.73
C THR A 64 13.38 -3.05 -13.13
N ASP A 65 13.96 -4.08 -12.51
CA ASP A 65 15.32 -4.02 -11.95
C ASP A 65 16.36 -3.75 -13.02
N LYS A 66 16.31 -4.48 -14.14
CA LYS A 66 17.24 -4.26 -15.28
C LYS A 66 17.08 -2.90 -15.94
N LYS A 67 15.84 -2.37 -16.01
CA LYS A 67 15.61 -1.01 -16.49
C LYS A 67 16.25 0.02 -15.57
N PHE A 68 16.09 -0.16 -14.25
CA PHE A 68 16.73 0.70 -13.26
C PHE A 68 18.26 0.68 -13.42
N GLU A 69 18.88 -0.51 -13.44
CA GLU A 69 20.33 -0.65 -13.62
C GLU A 69 20.82 0.04 -14.90
N LYS A 70 20.07 -0.12 -16.00
CA LYS A 70 20.42 0.54 -17.28
C LYS A 70 20.35 2.07 -17.13
N ILE A 71 19.28 2.62 -16.57
CA ILE A 71 19.13 4.08 -16.38
C ILE A 71 20.25 4.59 -15.46
N VAL A 72 20.56 3.91 -14.36
CA VAL A 72 21.65 4.28 -13.45
C VAL A 72 22.99 4.32 -14.17
N SER A 73 23.26 3.38 -15.09
CA SER A 73 24.51 3.37 -15.87
C SER A 73 24.64 4.59 -16.81
N GLU A 74 23.52 5.22 -17.15
CA GLU A 74 23.44 6.42 -17.99
C GLU A 74 23.42 7.73 -17.14
N MET A 75 23.16 7.64 -15.82
CA MET A 75 23.18 8.76 -14.86
C MET A 75 24.63 9.20 -14.56
N LYS A 76 25.28 9.80 -15.54
CA LYS A 76 26.66 10.31 -15.41
C LYS A 76 26.66 11.80 -15.19
N GLY A 77 27.48 12.25 -14.24
CA GLY A 77 27.62 13.67 -13.92
C GLY A 77 28.00 13.86 -12.46
N SER A 78 28.59 14.99 -12.15
CA SER A 78 28.96 15.41 -10.79
C SER A 78 27.92 16.36 -10.19
N THR A 79 27.04 16.92 -11.02
CA THR A 79 25.95 17.81 -10.60
C THR A 79 24.61 17.29 -11.13
N ILE A 80 23.53 17.74 -10.51
CA ILE A 80 22.18 17.33 -10.91
C ILE A 80 21.86 17.83 -12.33
N GLU A 81 22.37 18.98 -12.71
CA GLU A 81 22.21 19.57 -14.05
C GLU A 81 22.93 18.74 -15.12
N GLU A 82 24.15 18.28 -14.85
CA GLU A 82 24.88 17.38 -15.74
C GLU A 82 24.16 16.05 -15.94
N VAL A 83 23.64 15.46 -14.86
CA VAL A 83 22.87 14.22 -14.94
C VAL A 83 21.58 14.44 -15.73
N ALA A 84 20.86 15.54 -15.49
CA ALA A 84 19.65 15.87 -16.24
C ALA A 84 19.93 16.08 -17.74
N GLN A 85 21.00 16.79 -18.08
CA GLN A 85 21.42 16.98 -19.46
C GLN A 85 21.77 15.68 -20.18
N ASN A 86 22.53 14.81 -19.51
CA ASN A 86 22.92 13.50 -20.04
C ASN A 86 21.75 12.58 -20.31
N LEU A 87 20.71 12.66 -19.48
CA LEU A 87 19.47 11.87 -19.61
C LEU A 87 18.42 12.54 -20.50
N GLY A 88 18.63 13.79 -20.94
CA GLY A 88 17.63 14.55 -21.69
C GLY A 88 16.37 14.87 -20.89
N THR A 89 16.51 15.09 -19.60
CA THR A 89 15.43 15.42 -18.67
C THR A 89 15.68 16.80 -18.02
N GLU A 90 14.74 17.26 -17.22
CA GLU A 90 14.83 18.53 -16.51
C GLU A 90 14.93 18.33 -15.00
N VAL A 91 15.61 19.25 -14.32
CA VAL A 91 15.61 19.32 -12.85
C VAL A 91 14.31 19.97 -12.40
N VAL A 92 13.57 19.29 -11.56
CA VAL A 92 12.28 19.78 -11.04
C VAL A 92 12.44 20.10 -9.55
N PRO A 93 12.22 21.36 -9.13
CA PRO A 93 12.27 21.72 -7.72
C PRO A 93 11.03 21.20 -6.98
N PHE A 94 11.26 20.74 -5.74
CA PHE A 94 10.21 20.35 -4.80
C PHE A 94 10.44 21.03 -3.44
N GLU A 95 9.35 21.37 -2.80
CA GLU A 95 9.35 21.97 -1.47
C GLU A 95 8.52 21.07 -0.52
N ASP A 96 8.76 21.22 0.78
CA ASP A 96 7.97 20.57 1.84
C ASP A 96 7.94 19.03 1.80
N VAL A 97 9.06 18.39 1.46
CA VAL A 97 9.18 16.93 1.60
C VAL A 97 9.39 16.59 3.08
N ARG A 98 8.42 15.93 3.70
CA ARG A 98 8.42 15.57 5.12
C ARG A 98 8.47 14.06 5.30
N TYR A 99 8.99 13.59 6.40
CA TYR A 99 9.05 12.16 6.75
C TYR A 99 7.67 11.46 6.67
N GLY A 100 6.60 12.15 7.07
CA GLY A 100 5.23 11.63 6.98
C GLY A 100 4.57 11.75 5.61
N SER A 101 5.25 12.33 4.61
CA SER A 101 4.76 12.41 3.25
C SER A 101 4.86 11.02 2.60
N PHE A 102 3.87 10.61 1.83
CA PHE A 102 3.94 9.41 0.99
C PHE A 102 3.78 9.74 -0.50
N PHE A 103 3.52 11.01 -0.80
CA PHE A 103 3.23 11.53 -2.12
C PHE A 103 4.10 12.76 -2.41
N ILE A 104 4.72 12.79 -3.58
CA ILE A 104 5.41 13.97 -4.12
C ILE A 104 4.61 14.45 -5.33
N ARG A 105 4.30 15.75 -5.36
CA ARG A 105 3.54 16.36 -6.47
C ARG A 105 4.23 16.02 -7.79
N ASN A 106 3.46 15.61 -8.80
CA ASN A 106 3.90 15.20 -10.14
C ASN A 106 4.77 13.92 -10.22
N MET A 107 5.17 13.32 -9.10
CA MET A 107 5.91 12.04 -9.07
C MET A 107 5.04 10.88 -8.56
N GLY A 108 4.01 11.17 -7.76
CA GLY A 108 3.13 10.15 -7.19
C GLY A 108 3.65 9.58 -5.87
N VAL A 109 3.34 8.31 -5.62
CA VAL A 109 3.67 7.61 -4.37
C VAL A 109 5.06 7.00 -4.48
N GLU A 110 6.05 7.66 -3.89
CA GLU A 110 7.47 7.28 -3.95
C GLU A 110 8.11 7.23 -2.55
N PRO A 111 7.69 6.28 -1.69
CA PRO A 111 8.11 6.25 -0.28
C PRO A 111 9.62 6.03 -0.11
N ARG A 112 10.27 5.30 -1.02
CA ARG A 112 11.74 5.11 -0.96
C ARG A 112 12.50 6.39 -1.25
N VAL A 113 12.01 7.19 -2.20
CA VAL A 113 12.61 8.48 -2.56
C VAL A 113 12.42 9.47 -1.42
N ILE A 114 11.22 9.53 -0.84
CA ILE A 114 10.92 10.37 0.33
C ILE A 114 11.81 9.96 1.51
N GLY A 115 11.92 8.67 1.79
CA GLY A 115 12.79 8.16 2.85
C GLY A 115 14.26 8.51 2.63
N ALA A 116 14.77 8.44 1.40
CA ALA A 116 16.14 8.83 1.08
C ALA A 116 16.36 10.34 1.25
N ILE A 117 15.41 11.18 0.79
CA ILE A 117 15.47 12.64 0.96
C ILE A 117 15.49 13.01 2.44
N THR A 118 14.57 12.46 3.23
CA THR A 118 14.41 12.79 4.65
C THR A 118 15.51 12.21 5.55
N ALA A 119 16.24 11.20 5.07
CA ALA A 119 17.41 10.65 5.75
C ALA A 119 18.73 11.40 5.41
N THR A 120 18.69 12.35 4.47
CA THR A 120 19.88 13.10 4.06
C THR A 120 20.20 14.18 5.09
N GLU A 121 21.42 14.14 5.63
CA GLU A 121 21.94 15.13 6.57
C GLU A 121 22.79 16.24 5.89
N GLN A 122 23.25 15.97 4.66
CA GLN A 122 24.12 16.88 3.92
C GLN A 122 23.32 17.63 2.84
N THR A 123 23.47 18.95 2.83
CA THR A 123 22.92 19.80 1.79
C THR A 123 23.88 19.99 0.62
N ASN A 124 23.33 20.33 -0.54
CA ASN A 124 24.08 20.67 -1.77
C ASN A 124 25.01 19.54 -2.27
N THR A 125 24.66 18.29 -1.95
CA THR A 125 25.37 17.10 -2.42
C THR A 125 24.43 16.28 -3.30
N LEU A 126 24.93 15.83 -4.47
CA LEU A 126 24.17 14.93 -5.33
C LEU A 126 24.00 13.57 -4.64
N SER A 127 22.77 13.08 -4.56
CA SER A 127 22.49 11.77 -3.99
C SER A 127 22.97 10.64 -4.91
N GLU A 128 23.10 9.46 -4.32
CA GLU A 128 23.14 8.24 -5.13
C GLU A 128 21.79 7.99 -5.82
N PRO A 129 21.76 7.22 -6.92
CA PRO A 129 20.52 6.86 -7.58
C PRO A 129 19.59 6.05 -6.67
N VAL A 130 18.36 6.49 -6.51
CA VAL A 130 17.32 5.85 -5.70
C VAL A 130 16.28 5.22 -6.61
N LYS A 131 16.01 3.93 -6.38
CA LYS A 131 14.95 3.20 -7.09
C LYS A 131 13.59 3.54 -6.48
N GLY A 132 12.76 4.21 -7.26
CA GLY A 132 11.36 4.45 -6.92
C GLY A 132 10.42 3.37 -7.44
N ASN A 133 9.13 3.63 -7.31
CA ASN A 133 8.07 2.74 -7.83
C ASN A 133 7.95 2.84 -9.36
N VAL A 134 8.07 4.06 -9.91
CA VAL A 134 7.88 4.32 -11.34
C VAL A 134 9.16 4.73 -12.06
N GLY A 135 10.27 5.02 -11.35
CA GLY A 135 11.49 5.52 -11.98
C GLY A 135 12.74 5.39 -11.13
N ALA A 136 13.85 5.88 -11.69
CA ALA A 136 15.09 6.11 -10.99
C ALA A 136 15.25 7.61 -10.71
N TYR A 137 15.67 7.96 -9.53
CA TYR A 137 15.73 9.33 -9.05
C TYR A 137 17.11 9.65 -8.50
N VAL A 138 17.58 10.85 -8.78
CA VAL A 138 18.66 11.51 -8.06
C VAL A 138 18.15 12.86 -7.58
N PHE A 139 18.65 13.33 -6.47
CA PHE A 139 18.22 14.60 -5.89
C PHE A 139 19.37 15.33 -5.21
N VAL A 140 19.18 16.61 -4.99
CA VAL A 140 20.02 17.45 -4.15
C VAL A 140 19.12 18.12 -3.13
N VAL A 141 19.42 17.94 -1.84
CA VAL A 141 18.74 18.66 -0.76
C VAL A 141 19.42 20.01 -0.62
N THR A 142 18.69 21.10 -0.82
CA THR A 142 19.23 22.47 -0.74
C THR A 142 19.06 23.07 0.64
N ASP A 143 17.99 22.70 1.35
CA ASP A 143 17.69 23.20 2.71
C ASP A 143 17.05 22.08 3.55
N ILE A 144 17.41 22.04 4.83
CA ILE A 144 16.86 21.11 5.81
C ILE A 144 16.29 21.92 6.95
N GLN A 145 14.98 21.87 7.11
CA GLN A 145 14.30 22.52 8.21
C GLN A 145 14.05 21.52 9.33
N GLU A 146 14.58 21.78 10.49
CA GLU A 146 14.24 20.99 11.68
C GLU A 146 12.78 21.21 12.04
N ALA A 147 12.12 20.12 12.47
CA ALA A 147 10.77 20.22 12.97
C ALA A 147 10.73 21.11 14.21
N GLU A 148 9.79 22.04 14.26
CA GLU A 148 9.56 22.83 15.46
C GLU A 148 9.30 21.89 16.65
N THR A 149 10.05 22.11 17.74
CA THR A 149 9.82 21.36 18.96
C THR A 149 8.40 21.67 19.45
N PRO A 150 7.53 20.69 19.67
CA PRO A 150 6.19 20.94 20.15
C PRO A 150 6.22 21.74 21.45
N GLN A 151 5.46 22.82 21.55
CA GLN A 151 5.39 23.64 22.77
C GLN A 151 4.87 22.84 23.97
N SER A 152 4.15 21.75 23.74
CA SER A 152 3.66 20.82 24.75
C SER A 152 3.50 19.42 24.15
N ILE A 153 4.19 18.45 24.72
CA ILE A 153 4.02 17.02 24.38
C ILE A 153 2.58 16.55 24.67
N GLU A 154 2.00 17.08 25.77
CA GLU A 154 0.61 16.78 26.13
C GLU A 154 -0.38 17.25 25.06
N ALA A 155 -0.19 18.42 24.49
CA ALA A 155 -1.05 18.94 23.42
C ALA A 155 -0.95 18.07 22.15
N GLU A 156 0.23 17.60 21.78
CA GLU A 156 0.41 16.71 20.64
C GLU A 156 -0.18 15.32 20.90
N LYS A 157 -0.07 14.80 22.12
CA LYS A 157 -0.71 13.55 22.53
C LYS A 157 -2.21 13.64 22.41
N VAL A 158 -2.83 14.72 22.90
CA VAL A 158 -4.28 14.96 22.78
C VAL A 158 -4.71 15.04 21.32
N ARG A 159 -3.92 15.71 20.46
CA ARG A 159 -4.20 15.77 19.01
C ARG A 159 -4.12 14.39 18.35
N ALA A 160 -3.10 13.60 18.68
CA ALA A 160 -2.93 12.25 18.15
C ALA A 160 -4.06 11.32 18.61
N GLU A 161 -4.48 11.41 19.87
CA GLU A 161 -5.62 10.67 20.42
C GLU A 161 -6.93 11.08 19.73
N ALA A 162 -7.20 12.37 19.56
CA ALA A 162 -8.39 12.86 18.86
C ALA A 162 -8.44 12.43 17.39
N SER A 163 -7.29 12.46 16.70
CA SER A 163 -7.15 11.97 15.32
C SER A 163 -7.45 10.47 15.23
N SER A 164 -6.90 9.68 16.15
CA SER A 164 -7.11 8.24 16.21
C SER A 164 -8.57 7.88 16.51
N GLN A 165 -9.19 8.58 17.47
CA GLN A 165 -10.62 8.41 17.77
C GLN A 165 -11.50 8.73 16.57
N GLY A 166 -11.20 9.82 15.83
CA GLY A 166 -11.94 10.18 14.63
C GLY A 166 -11.81 9.14 13.50
N MET A 167 -10.65 8.50 13.37
CA MET A 167 -10.46 7.39 12.42
C MET A 167 -11.23 6.13 12.85
N ILE A 168 -11.18 5.79 14.14
CA ILE A 168 -11.89 4.63 14.70
C ILE A 168 -13.39 4.81 14.51
N GLN A 169 -13.94 5.99 14.84
CA GLN A 169 -15.36 6.27 14.68
C GLN A 169 -15.83 6.12 13.21
N ARG A 170 -15.08 6.68 12.25
CA ARG A 170 -15.42 6.53 10.82
C ARG A 170 -15.37 5.07 10.37
N ARG A 171 -14.31 4.35 10.70
CA ARG A 171 -14.19 2.93 10.37
C ARG A 171 -15.25 2.07 11.06
N LEU A 172 -15.64 2.43 12.28
CA LEU A 172 -16.71 1.73 12.99
C LEU A 172 -18.07 1.94 12.30
N PHE A 173 -18.35 3.15 11.81
CA PHE A 173 -19.56 3.44 11.05
C PHE A 173 -19.58 2.67 9.72
N ASP A 174 -18.50 2.73 8.94
CA ASP A 174 -18.38 1.97 7.69
C ASP A 174 -18.54 0.46 7.93
N PHE A 175 -17.95 -0.04 9.01
CA PHE A 175 -18.05 -1.45 9.40
C PHE A 175 -19.48 -1.81 9.83
N LEU A 176 -20.15 -0.97 10.61
CA LEU A 176 -21.54 -1.18 11.02
C LEU A 176 -22.50 -1.09 9.82
N GLU A 177 -22.26 -0.20 8.89
CA GLU A 177 -23.03 -0.07 7.66
C GLU A 177 -22.89 -1.33 6.78
N GLN A 178 -21.67 -1.81 6.60
CA GLN A 178 -21.40 -3.07 5.89
C GLN A 178 -22.01 -4.30 6.59
N MET A 179 -21.98 -4.33 7.93
CA MET A 179 -22.56 -5.44 8.69
C MET A 179 -24.10 -5.41 8.72
N SER A 180 -24.70 -4.26 8.66
CA SER A 180 -26.16 -4.12 8.82
C SER A 180 -26.92 -4.16 7.50
N ASN A 181 -26.22 -4.33 6.36
CA ASN A 181 -26.82 -4.40 5.02
C ASN A 181 -27.88 -3.31 4.81
N VAL A 182 -27.49 -2.05 5.07
CA VAL A 182 -28.41 -0.88 5.00
C VAL A 182 -28.82 -0.69 3.55
N GLU A 183 -30.06 -0.95 3.22
CA GLU A 183 -30.65 -0.58 1.93
C GLU A 183 -31.21 0.86 2.01
N ASP A 184 -30.67 1.75 1.19
CA ASP A 184 -31.23 3.09 1.03
C ASP A 184 -32.45 3.04 0.11
N LEU A 185 -33.64 2.97 0.72
CA LEU A 185 -34.91 2.94 0.01
C LEU A 185 -35.47 4.33 -0.31
N ARG A 186 -34.75 5.42 0.00
CA ARG A 186 -35.25 6.80 -0.23
C ARG A 186 -35.57 7.04 -1.69
N GLY A 187 -34.82 6.47 -2.65
CA GLY A 187 -35.07 6.59 -4.07
C GLY A 187 -36.35 5.89 -4.59
N LYS A 188 -37.07 5.12 -3.73
CA LYS A 188 -38.36 4.51 -4.06
C LYS A 188 -39.58 5.39 -3.66
N TYR A 189 -39.34 6.39 -2.83
CA TYR A 189 -40.43 7.20 -2.22
C TYR A 189 -40.34 8.70 -2.53
N PHE A 190 -39.31 9.15 -3.27
CA PHE A 190 -39.12 10.53 -3.73
C PHE A 190 -38.72 10.58 -5.20
#